data_e8f8efdd8a966066838f14f440f73536
#
_entry.id   e8f8efdd8a966066838f14f440f73536
#
_cell.length_a   1.000
_cell.length_b   1.000
_cell.length_c   1.000
_cell.angle_alpha   90.00
_cell.angle_beta   90.00
_cell.angle_gamma   90.00
#
_symmetry.space_group_name_H-M   'P 1'
#
loop_
_entity.id
_entity.type
_entity.pdbx_description
1 polymer ?
#
loop_
_entity_poly.entity_id
_entity_poly.type
_entity_poly.pdbx_seq_one_letter_code
_entity_poly.pdbx_strand_id
1 'polypeptide(L)'
;NEKIYKPLKLLSFDTERDYEKNYGDYLKLRAFVPYGTWVKVLFIAREHLLCTITKTPLIESTYEVDPDREIVTVSYDCIPQMREELEIEVSRFAMQDKFTLDTTFAPLEIDFELLDRSLEMTRKVTMGAIVRKQKPEDVIKGIMTKFTEDLEIDEGKAVEKITLIKPDNDEEREHFLIPHGTKILDVPNFIQNKCGGVFSTGLNTFFQNNQIYI
;
A
#
# COMPACT_ATOMS: atom_id res chain seq x y z
N ASN A 1 -5.37 -21.39 -7.58
CA ASN A 1 -6.77 -21.27 -7.12
C ASN A 1 -6.77 -20.43 -5.87
N GLU A 2 -7.20 -19.18 -5.98
CA GLU A 2 -7.42 -18.30 -4.84
C GLU A 2 -8.60 -18.82 -4.02
N LYS A 3 -8.43 -18.85 -2.70
CA LYS A 3 -9.50 -19.18 -1.77
C LYS A 3 -9.87 -17.96 -0.97
N ILE A 4 -11.13 -17.60 -0.99
CA ILE A 4 -11.66 -16.45 -0.24
C ILE A 4 -12.10 -16.94 1.14
N TYR A 5 -11.59 -16.29 2.16
CA TYR A 5 -11.97 -16.51 3.56
C TYR A 5 -12.60 -15.25 4.13
N LYS A 6 -13.70 -15.42 4.86
CA LYS A 6 -14.37 -14.32 5.55
C LYS A 6 -14.14 -14.45 7.06
N PRO A 7 -13.79 -13.36 7.76
CA PRO A 7 -13.74 -13.38 9.21
C PRO A 7 -15.12 -13.64 9.81
N LEU A 8 -15.17 -14.20 11.02
CA LEU A 8 -16.42 -14.39 11.76
C LEU A 8 -17.05 -13.03 12.12
N LYS A 9 -16.21 -12.08 12.51
CA LYS A 9 -16.62 -10.73 12.87
C LYS A 9 -15.45 -9.78 12.70
N LEU A 10 -15.73 -8.62 12.12
CA LEU A 10 -14.82 -7.48 12.12
C LEU A 10 -15.03 -6.72 13.43
N LEU A 11 -13.96 -6.44 14.18
CA LEU A 11 -13.98 -5.76 15.47
C LEU A 11 -13.64 -4.28 15.32
N SER A 12 -12.55 -3.97 14.62
CA SER A 12 -12.18 -2.60 14.29
C SER A 12 -11.49 -2.52 12.93
N PHE A 13 -11.56 -1.33 12.35
CA PHE A 13 -10.85 -0.96 11.13
C PHE A 13 -10.34 0.47 11.33
N ASP A 14 -9.04 0.61 11.48
CA ASP A 14 -8.39 1.87 11.77
C ASP A 14 -7.53 2.29 10.57
N THR A 15 -7.62 3.56 10.19
CA THR A 15 -6.83 4.16 9.12
C THR A 15 -5.96 5.25 9.67
N GLU A 16 -4.66 5.12 9.53
CA GLU A 16 -3.69 6.16 9.85
C GLU A 16 -3.12 6.73 8.55
N ARG A 17 -3.21 8.05 8.38
CA ARG A 17 -2.70 8.77 7.22
C ARG A 17 -1.45 9.53 7.60
N ASP A 18 -0.31 8.99 7.26
CA ASP A 18 1.00 9.63 7.44
C ASP A 18 1.72 9.71 6.09
N TYR A 19 1.42 10.75 5.34
CA TYR A 19 2.01 10.96 4.03
C TYR A 19 3.46 11.43 4.08
N GLU A 20 3.92 11.96 5.21
CA GLU A 20 5.31 12.40 5.35
C GLU A 20 6.29 11.23 5.50
N LYS A 21 5.91 10.22 6.30
CA LYS A 21 6.77 9.07 6.59
C LYS A 21 6.48 7.86 5.70
N ASN A 22 5.19 7.64 5.43
CA ASN A 22 4.74 6.40 4.81
C ASN A 22 4.30 6.54 3.35
N TYR A 23 4.26 7.76 2.82
CA TYR A 23 3.76 8.09 1.47
C TYR A 23 2.28 7.72 1.24
N GLY A 24 1.60 7.05 2.15
CA GLY A 24 0.23 6.60 1.96
C GLY A 24 -0.46 6.15 3.23
N ASP A 25 -1.63 5.57 3.06
CA ASP A 25 -2.47 5.09 4.15
C ASP A 25 -1.86 3.84 4.80
N TYR A 26 -1.86 3.82 6.12
CA TYR A 26 -1.55 2.65 6.94
C TYR A 26 -2.84 2.18 7.61
N LEU A 27 -3.19 0.93 7.38
CA LEU A 27 -4.46 0.37 7.83
C LEU A 27 -4.23 -0.74 8.86
N LYS A 28 -5.07 -0.78 9.88
CA LYS A 28 -5.14 -1.85 10.86
C LYS A 28 -6.52 -2.47 10.86
N LEU A 29 -6.58 -3.77 10.80
CA LEU A 29 -7.79 -4.56 10.85
C LEU A 29 -7.73 -5.50 12.05
N ARG A 30 -8.74 -5.47 12.93
CA ARG A 30 -8.91 -6.44 14.01
C ARG A 30 -10.14 -7.29 13.74
N ALA A 31 -9.99 -8.60 13.77
CA ALA A 31 -11.06 -9.50 13.43
C ALA A 31 -11.04 -10.81 14.25
N PHE A 32 -12.22 -11.41 14.42
CA PHE A 32 -12.34 -12.79 14.86
C PHE A 32 -12.26 -13.73 13.65
N VAL A 33 -11.34 -14.70 13.73
CA VAL A 33 -11.16 -15.76 12.75
C VAL A 33 -11.38 -17.12 13.43
N PRO A 34 -12.01 -18.12 12.78
CA PRO A 34 -12.11 -19.46 13.35
C PRO A 34 -10.70 -20.04 13.58
N TYR A 35 -10.43 -20.53 14.79
CA TYR A 35 -9.12 -21.06 15.16
C TYR A 35 -8.62 -22.13 14.17
N GLY A 36 -9.49 -23.07 13.79
CA GLY A 36 -9.14 -24.11 12.83
C GLY A 36 -8.77 -23.57 11.44
N THR A 37 -9.47 -22.52 10.98
CA THR A 37 -9.14 -21.84 9.71
C THR A 37 -7.80 -21.15 9.82
N TRP A 38 -7.56 -20.47 10.95
CA TRP A 38 -6.29 -19.79 11.19
C TRP A 38 -5.12 -20.78 11.10
N VAL A 39 -5.12 -21.82 11.94
CA VAL A 39 -4.01 -22.77 12.06
C VAL A 39 -3.76 -23.57 10.79
N LYS A 40 -4.83 -24.06 10.14
CA LYS A 40 -4.70 -24.98 8.99
C LYS A 40 -4.46 -24.26 7.66
N VAL A 41 -4.80 -22.99 7.57
CA VAL A 41 -4.80 -22.27 6.30
C VAL A 41 -4.07 -20.95 6.40
N LEU A 42 -4.58 -20.00 7.19
CA LEU A 42 -4.10 -18.62 7.14
C LEU A 42 -2.69 -18.49 7.73
N PHE A 43 -2.38 -19.17 8.83
CA PHE A 43 -1.04 -19.14 9.42
C PHE A 43 0.02 -19.75 8.51
N ILE A 44 -0.31 -20.81 7.79
CA ILE A 44 0.59 -21.44 6.81
C ILE A 44 0.84 -20.50 5.62
N ALA A 45 -0.18 -19.78 5.19
CA ALA A 45 -0.13 -18.86 4.06
C ALA A 45 0.19 -17.40 4.46
N ARG A 46 0.60 -17.14 5.70
CA ARG A 46 0.70 -15.78 6.26
C ARG A 46 1.57 -14.80 5.48
N GLU A 47 2.51 -15.31 4.69
CA GLU A 47 3.37 -14.50 3.82
C GLU A 47 2.71 -14.10 2.49
N HIS A 48 1.52 -14.66 2.22
CA HIS A 48 0.79 -14.49 0.96
C HIS A 48 -0.69 -14.15 1.18
N LEU A 49 -1.03 -13.62 2.36
CA LEU A 49 -2.39 -13.19 2.63
C LEU A 49 -2.67 -11.86 1.96
N LEU A 50 -3.78 -11.78 1.26
CA LEU A 50 -4.29 -10.55 0.67
C LEU A 50 -5.61 -10.16 1.35
N CYS A 51 -5.79 -8.87 1.55
CA CYS A 51 -7.04 -8.28 1.99
C CYS A 51 -7.55 -7.32 0.92
N THR A 52 -8.70 -7.62 0.34
CA THR A 52 -9.34 -6.74 -0.64
C THR A 52 -10.41 -5.92 0.05
N ILE A 53 -10.30 -4.60 -0.04
CA ILE A 53 -11.25 -3.65 0.53
C ILE A 53 -11.95 -2.93 -0.59
N THR A 54 -13.29 -3.09 -0.65
CA THR A 54 -14.14 -2.37 -1.58
C THR A 54 -14.81 -1.20 -0.85
N LYS A 55 -14.50 0.01 -1.27
CA LYS A 55 -15.10 1.26 -0.78
C LYS A 55 -16.27 1.62 -1.67
N THR A 56 -17.47 1.48 -1.14
CA THR A 56 -18.71 1.84 -1.86
C THR A 56 -19.20 3.17 -1.30
N PRO A 57 -19.19 4.26 -2.09
CA PRO A 57 -19.72 5.54 -1.65
C PRO A 57 -21.24 5.45 -1.49
N LEU A 58 -21.76 6.03 -0.41
CA LEU A 58 -23.18 6.07 -0.12
C LEU A 58 -23.68 7.52 -0.11
N ILE A 59 -24.92 7.69 -0.54
CA ILE A 59 -25.64 8.96 -0.39
C ILE A 59 -25.99 9.14 1.10
N GLU A 60 -25.55 10.23 1.70
CA GLU A 60 -25.63 10.47 3.14
C GLU A 60 -27.08 10.45 3.70
N SER A 61 -28.04 10.87 2.89
CA SER A 61 -29.46 10.94 3.30
C SER A 61 -30.23 9.63 3.19
N THR A 62 -29.88 8.75 2.25
CA THR A 62 -30.62 7.50 1.96
C THR A 62 -29.84 6.24 2.28
N TYR A 63 -28.53 6.34 2.49
CA TYR A 63 -27.60 5.22 2.61
C TYR A 63 -27.60 4.26 1.40
N GLU A 64 -28.11 4.72 0.27
CA GLU A 64 -28.03 4.00 -0.99
C GLU A 64 -26.69 4.26 -1.68
N VAL A 65 -26.31 3.36 -2.58
CA VAL A 65 -25.06 3.51 -3.34
C VAL A 65 -25.17 4.79 -4.20
N ASP A 66 -24.15 5.65 -4.09
CA ASP A 66 -24.07 6.87 -4.88
C ASP A 66 -23.65 6.51 -6.32
N PRO A 67 -24.55 6.66 -7.32
CA PRO A 67 -24.24 6.28 -8.70
C PRO A 67 -23.25 7.23 -9.38
N ASP A 68 -23.06 8.44 -8.83
CA ASP A 68 -22.17 9.46 -9.39
C ASP A 68 -20.72 9.31 -8.88
N ARG A 69 -20.48 8.41 -7.94
CA ARG A 69 -19.16 8.14 -7.38
C ARG A 69 -18.69 6.74 -7.70
N GLU A 70 -17.41 6.63 -8.03
CA GLU A 70 -16.79 5.36 -8.36
C GLU A 70 -16.60 4.46 -7.14
N ILE A 71 -16.91 3.17 -7.32
CA ILE A 71 -16.59 2.13 -6.34
C ILE A 71 -15.10 1.80 -6.48
N VAL A 72 -14.34 2.01 -5.42
CA VAL A 72 -12.89 1.78 -5.42
C VAL A 72 -12.59 0.46 -4.69
N THR A 73 -11.88 -0.43 -5.35
CA THR A 73 -11.39 -1.67 -4.78
C THR A 73 -9.86 -1.63 -4.71
N VAL A 74 -9.31 -1.84 -3.51
CA VAL A 74 -7.86 -1.83 -3.27
C VAL A 74 -7.45 -3.14 -2.61
N SER A 75 -6.37 -3.73 -3.10
CA SER A 75 -5.76 -4.93 -2.55
C SER A 75 -4.56 -4.60 -1.69
N TYR A 76 -4.53 -5.17 -0.49
CA TYR A 76 -3.48 -4.96 0.51
C TYR A 76 -2.77 -6.27 0.81
N ASP A 77 -1.47 -6.20 0.97
CA ASP A 77 -0.72 -7.26 1.63
C ASP A 77 -1.13 -7.28 3.11
N CYS A 78 -1.55 -8.45 3.59
CA CYS A 78 -2.17 -8.61 4.90
C CYS A 78 -1.20 -9.32 5.86
N ILE A 79 -0.63 -8.58 6.80
CA ILE A 79 0.37 -9.07 7.74
C ILE A 79 -0.29 -9.29 9.11
N PRO A 80 -0.46 -10.55 9.54
CA PRO A 80 -0.99 -10.81 10.86
C PRO A 80 0.01 -10.44 11.95
N GLN A 81 -0.48 -9.71 12.96
CA GLN A 81 0.26 -9.38 14.16
C GLN A 81 -0.13 -10.38 15.26
N MET A 82 0.75 -11.30 15.57
CA MET A 82 0.51 -12.30 16.60
C MET A 82 1.36 -12.04 17.83
N ARG A 83 0.79 -12.30 19.02
CA ARG A 83 1.57 -12.37 20.24
C ARG A 83 2.45 -13.62 20.21
N GLU A 84 3.70 -13.52 20.63
CA GLU A 84 4.67 -14.63 20.63
C GLU A 84 4.12 -15.91 21.29
N GLU A 85 3.38 -15.77 22.38
CA GLU A 85 2.75 -16.89 23.10
C GLU A 85 1.78 -17.67 22.20
N LEU A 86 0.98 -16.94 21.41
CA LEU A 86 0.00 -17.53 20.51
C LEU A 86 0.68 -18.22 19.33
N GLU A 87 1.79 -17.67 18.84
CA GLU A 87 2.58 -18.25 17.75
C GLU A 87 3.18 -19.61 18.16
N ILE A 88 3.66 -19.73 19.40
CA ILE A 88 4.19 -20.99 19.92
C ILE A 88 3.07 -22.04 20.06
N GLU A 89 1.91 -21.64 20.59
CA GLU A 89 0.76 -22.55 20.71
C GLU A 89 0.27 -23.02 19.34
N VAL A 90 0.07 -22.10 18.40
CA VAL A 90 -0.38 -22.41 17.03
C VAL A 90 0.62 -23.33 16.34
N SER A 91 1.93 -23.10 16.49
CA SER A 91 2.96 -23.96 15.91
C SER A 91 2.92 -25.38 16.48
N ARG A 92 2.68 -25.53 17.80
CA ARG A 92 2.52 -26.84 18.43
C ARG A 92 1.27 -27.57 17.96
N PHE A 93 0.14 -26.87 17.80
CA PHE A 93 -1.11 -27.44 17.35
C PHE A 93 -1.10 -27.78 15.84
N ALA A 94 -0.43 -26.97 15.01
CA ALA A 94 -0.27 -27.26 13.58
C ALA A 94 0.48 -28.57 13.33
N MET A 95 1.34 -28.98 14.27
CA MET A 95 2.08 -30.25 14.24
C MET A 95 1.32 -31.43 14.82
N GLN A 96 0.19 -31.20 15.48
CA GLN A 96 -0.63 -32.26 16.06
C GLN A 96 -1.94 -32.41 15.28
N ASP A 97 -2.18 -33.56 14.63
CA ASP A 97 -3.43 -33.88 13.91
C ASP A 97 -4.69 -33.98 14.79
N LYS A 98 -4.63 -33.57 16.05
CA LYS A 98 -5.71 -33.73 17.03
C LYS A 98 -6.45 -32.41 17.28
N PHE A 99 -7.21 -31.95 16.29
CA PHE A 99 -8.21 -30.92 16.54
C PHE A 99 -9.54 -31.56 16.94
N THR A 100 -10.04 -31.22 18.13
CA THR A 100 -11.43 -31.49 18.50
C THR A 100 -12.34 -30.47 17.79
N LEU A 101 -13.57 -30.87 17.44
CA LEU A 101 -14.56 -30.00 16.78
C LEU A 101 -14.77 -28.68 17.55
N ASP A 102 -14.75 -28.72 18.88
CA ASP A 102 -14.99 -27.55 19.73
C ASP A 102 -13.90 -26.48 19.60
N THR A 103 -12.63 -26.87 19.42
CA THR A 103 -11.53 -25.91 19.23
C THR A 103 -11.46 -25.38 17.80
N THR A 104 -11.99 -26.11 16.82
CA THR A 104 -11.94 -25.71 15.40
C THR A 104 -12.74 -24.44 15.12
N PHE A 105 -13.84 -24.20 15.85
CA PHE A 105 -14.73 -23.06 15.69
C PHE A 105 -14.51 -21.97 16.74
N ALA A 106 -13.61 -22.17 17.72
CA ALA A 106 -13.32 -21.15 18.69
C ALA A 106 -12.85 -19.85 17.98
N PRO A 107 -13.40 -18.68 18.34
CA PRO A 107 -12.98 -17.43 17.74
C PRO A 107 -11.59 -17.05 18.25
N LEU A 108 -10.70 -16.75 17.33
CA LEU A 108 -9.37 -16.20 17.61
C LEU A 108 -9.35 -14.72 17.18
N GLU A 109 -9.00 -13.85 18.09
CA GLU A 109 -8.80 -12.42 17.81
C GLU A 109 -7.42 -12.20 17.24
N ILE A 110 -7.36 -11.60 16.05
CA ILE A 110 -6.12 -11.33 15.33
C ILE A 110 -6.12 -9.88 14.85
N ASP A 111 -5.01 -9.21 15.08
CA ASP A 111 -4.70 -7.91 14.49
C ASP A 111 -3.95 -8.14 13.17
N PHE A 112 -4.35 -7.42 12.13
CA PHE A 112 -3.71 -7.43 10.84
C PHE A 112 -3.24 -6.01 10.49
N GLU A 113 -2.02 -5.91 10.02
CA GLU A 113 -1.53 -4.72 9.32
C GLU A 113 -1.76 -4.91 7.83
N LEU A 114 -2.33 -3.88 7.21
CA LEU A 114 -2.64 -3.89 5.79
C LEU A 114 -1.76 -2.88 5.09
N LEU A 115 -0.92 -3.35 4.18
CA LEU A 115 -0.01 -2.53 3.39
C LEU A 115 -0.53 -2.45 1.96
N ASP A 116 -0.70 -1.22 1.45
CA ASP A 116 -1.08 -1.01 0.05
C ASP A 116 -0.04 -1.64 -0.87
N ARG A 117 -0.45 -2.64 -1.61
CA ARG A 117 0.42 -3.46 -2.44
C ARG A 117 1.08 -2.66 -3.57
N SER A 118 0.33 -1.73 -4.15
CA SER A 118 0.84 -0.83 -5.18
C SER A 118 1.94 0.08 -4.62
N LEU A 119 1.70 0.63 -3.44
CA LEU A 119 2.66 1.46 -2.72
C LEU A 119 3.92 0.67 -2.36
N GLU A 120 3.76 -0.55 -1.82
CA GLU A 120 4.89 -1.38 -1.43
C GLU A 120 5.75 -1.82 -2.62
N MET A 121 5.14 -2.11 -3.77
CA MET A 121 5.89 -2.34 -5.00
C MET A 121 6.65 -1.08 -5.44
N THR A 122 6.00 0.07 -5.45
CA THR A 122 6.60 1.34 -5.87
C THR A 122 7.76 1.74 -4.95
N ARG A 123 7.64 1.51 -3.63
CA ARG A 123 8.72 1.77 -2.65
C ARG A 123 10.00 0.98 -2.89
N LYS A 124 9.91 -0.20 -3.49
CA LYS A 124 11.06 -1.08 -3.79
C LYS A 124 11.83 -0.62 -5.03
N VAL A 125 11.22 0.21 -5.86
CA VAL A 125 11.87 0.72 -7.07
C VAL A 125 12.97 1.71 -6.70
N THR A 126 14.17 1.41 -7.13
CA THR A 126 15.33 2.30 -6.99
C THR A 126 15.91 2.65 -8.35
N MET A 127 16.46 3.83 -8.45
CA MET A 127 17.00 4.32 -9.70
C MET A 127 18.26 5.18 -9.50
N GLY A 128 18.88 5.54 -10.60
CA GLY A 128 19.91 6.56 -10.69
C GLY A 128 19.87 7.12 -12.11
N ALA A 129 20.04 8.42 -12.25
CA ALA A 129 20.01 9.06 -13.55
C ALA A 129 20.88 10.33 -13.61
N ILE A 130 21.35 10.61 -14.83
CA ILE A 130 21.90 11.91 -15.22
C ILE A 130 21.01 12.44 -16.32
N VAL A 131 20.30 13.53 -16.04
CA VAL A 131 19.42 14.19 -16.99
C VAL A 131 20.01 15.58 -17.30
N ARG A 132 19.98 15.98 -18.58
CA ARG A 132 20.57 17.23 -19.04
C ARG A 132 19.55 18.08 -19.75
N LYS A 133 19.69 19.41 -19.55
CA LYS A 133 18.90 20.44 -20.26
C LYS A 133 17.39 20.17 -20.21
N GLN A 134 16.87 20.12 -19.00
CA GLN A 134 15.46 19.81 -18.73
C GLN A 134 14.91 20.73 -17.62
N LYS A 135 13.61 20.88 -17.58
CA LYS A 135 12.89 21.49 -16.48
C LYS A 135 12.68 20.51 -15.35
N PRO A 136 12.64 20.96 -14.08
CA PRO A 136 12.39 20.06 -12.93
C PRO A 136 11.12 19.20 -13.09
N GLU A 137 10.04 19.79 -13.59
CA GLU A 137 8.77 19.10 -13.86
C GLU A 137 8.94 17.91 -14.81
N ASP A 138 9.60 18.15 -15.94
CA ASP A 138 9.79 17.13 -16.98
C ASP A 138 10.67 15.98 -16.47
N VAL A 139 11.69 16.32 -15.66
CA VAL A 139 12.57 15.33 -15.02
C VAL A 139 11.77 14.46 -14.05
N ILE A 140 10.96 15.04 -13.17
CA ILE A 140 10.15 14.31 -12.21
C ILE A 140 9.17 13.40 -12.96
N LYS A 141 8.34 13.97 -13.85
CA LYS A 141 7.35 13.20 -14.61
C LYS A 141 7.99 12.10 -15.45
N GLY A 142 9.04 12.44 -16.21
CA GLY A 142 9.71 11.49 -17.09
C GLY A 142 10.34 10.32 -16.34
N ILE A 143 11.02 10.59 -15.24
CA ILE A 143 11.64 9.54 -14.42
C ILE A 143 10.56 8.67 -13.76
N MET A 144 9.60 9.28 -13.10
CA MET A 144 8.58 8.52 -12.38
C MET A 144 7.76 7.67 -13.34
N THR A 145 7.32 8.20 -14.46
CA THR A 145 6.62 7.42 -15.49
C THR A 145 7.46 6.24 -15.95
N LYS A 146 8.69 6.48 -16.37
CA LYS A 146 9.58 5.45 -16.93
C LYS A 146 9.82 4.28 -15.96
N PHE A 147 9.93 4.54 -14.66
CA PHE A 147 10.24 3.50 -13.68
C PHE A 147 9.02 2.87 -13.04
N THR A 148 7.82 3.39 -13.31
CA THR A 148 6.57 2.84 -12.76
C THR A 148 5.63 2.28 -13.82
N GLU A 149 5.85 2.57 -15.12
CA GLU A 149 4.95 2.14 -16.22
C GLU A 149 4.81 0.63 -16.36
N ASP A 150 5.86 -0.12 -16.01
CA ASP A 150 5.91 -1.59 -16.10
C ASP A 150 5.58 -2.29 -14.77
N LEU A 151 5.21 -1.53 -13.73
CA LEU A 151 4.82 -2.12 -12.45
C LEU A 151 3.37 -2.59 -12.52
N GLU A 152 3.19 -3.91 -12.54
CA GLU A 152 1.87 -4.54 -12.58
C GLU A 152 1.52 -5.23 -11.27
N ILE A 153 0.26 -5.12 -10.87
CA ILE A 153 -0.32 -5.84 -9.74
C ILE A 153 -1.60 -6.50 -10.21
N ASP A 154 -1.69 -7.81 -10.03
CA ASP A 154 -2.81 -8.64 -10.46
C ASP A 154 -3.12 -8.38 -11.95
N GLU A 155 -4.27 -7.76 -12.25
CA GLU A 155 -4.69 -7.43 -13.62
C GLU A 155 -4.52 -5.94 -13.97
N GLY A 156 -3.82 -5.16 -13.13
CA GLY A 156 -3.73 -3.70 -13.28
C GLY A 156 -2.33 -3.14 -13.08
N LYS A 157 -2.20 -1.85 -13.38
CA LYS A 157 -0.96 -1.11 -13.10
C LYS A 157 -0.87 -0.74 -11.62
N ALA A 158 0.32 -0.91 -11.03
CA ALA A 158 0.59 -0.43 -9.68
C ALA A 158 0.47 1.09 -9.57
N VAL A 159 0.87 1.81 -10.62
CA VAL A 159 0.73 3.26 -10.73
C VAL A 159 -0.04 3.60 -12.01
N GLU A 160 -1.27 4.03 -11.86
CA GLU A 160 -2.12 4.41 -12.98
C GLU A 160 -1.87 5.85 -13.45
N LYS A 161 -1.56 6.73 -12.52
CA LYS A 161 -1.40 8.15 -12.80
C LYS A 161 -0.39 8.83 -11.88
N ILE A 162 0.34 9.78 -12.46
CA ILE A 162 1.22 10.70 -11.73
C ILE A 162 0.67 12.10 -11.92
N THR A 163 0.28 12.73 -10.81
CA THR A 163 -0.25 14.10 -10.80
C THR A 163 0.76 15.01 -10.13
N LEU A 164 1.33 15.93 -10.89
CA LEU A 164 2.24 16.95 -10.41
C LEU A 164 1.55 18.32 -10.54
N ILE A 165 1.46 19.06 -9.42
CA ILE A 165 0.98 20.43 -9.42
C ILE A 165 1.98 21.29 -10.20
N LYS A 166 1.49 22.33 -10.87
CA LYS A 166 2.36 23.22 -11.65
C LYS A 166 3.45 23.84 -10.75
N PRO A 167 4.74 23.63 -11.06
CA PRO A 167 5.85 24.17 -10.31
C PRO A 167 5.93 25.69 -10.32
N ASP A 168 6.47 26.27 -9.23
CA ASP A 168 6.86 27.69 -9.18
C ASP A 168 8.16 27.93 -9.94
N ASN A 169 9.07 26.96 -9.90
CA ASN A 169 10.36 27.01 -10.57
C ASN A 169 10.33 26.14 -11.83
N ASP A 170 10.30 26.80 -12.96
CA ASP A 170 10.16 26.25 -14.30
C ASP A 170 11.45 26.46 -15.13
N GLU A 171 12.56 26.89 -14.52
CA GLU A 171 13.82 27.13 -15.21
C GLU A 171 14.48 25.82 -15.66
N GLU A 172 14.91 25.79 -16.94
CA GLU A 172 15.73 24.69 -17.46
C GLU A 172 17.10 24.68 -16.78
N ARG A 173 17.57 23.49 -16.41
CA ARG A 173 18.86 23.27 -15.77
C ARG A 173 19.78 22.42 -16.62
N GLU A 174 21.05 22.77 -16.59
CA GLU A 174 22.07 22.04 -17.36
C GLU A 174 22.18 20.57 -16.94
N HIS A 175 22.03 20.27 -15.63
CA HIS A 175 22.22 18.90 -15.13
C HIS A 175 21.35 18.60 -13.91
N PHE A 176 20.76 17.40 -13.91
CA PHE A 176 20.22 16.75 -12.73
C PHE A 176 21.01 15.46 -12.51
N LEU A 177 21.66 15.32 -11.37
CA LEU A 177 22.38 14.14 -10.98
C LEU A 177 21.63 13.46 -9.83
N ILE A 178 20.95 12.36 -10.12
CA ILE A 178 20.24 11.55 -9.13
C ILE A 178 21.10 10.33 -8.82
N PRO A 179 21.54 10.17 -7.56
CA PRO A 179 22.41 9.07 -7.17
C PRO A 179 21.79 7.70 -7.43
N HIS A 180 22.61 6.72 -7.76
CA HIS A 180 22.18 5.33 -7.85
C HIS A 180 21.65 4.84 -6.49
N GLY A 181 20.54 4.10 -6.51
CA GLY A 181 19.89 3.60 -5.29
C GLY A 181 18.89 4.58 -4.67
N THR A 182 18.64 5.74 -5.29
CA THR A 182 17.56 6.64 -4.87
C THR A 182 16.22 5.96 -5.10
N LYS A 183 15.37 5.88 -4.08
CA LYS A 183 14.02 5.35 -4.22
C LYS A 183 13.18 6.24 -5.11
N ILE A 184 12.33 5.66 -5.94
CA ILE A 184 11.53 6.43 -6.91
C ILE A 184 10.63 7.48 -6.23
N LEU A 185 10.03 7.15 -5.09
CA LEU A 185 9.19 8.08 -4.32
C LEU A 185 9.97 9.23 -3.68
N ASP A 186 11.29 9.07 -3.49
CA ASP A 186 12.15 10.12 -2.95
C ASP A 186 12.67 11.08 -4.02
N VAL A 187 12.52 10.74 -5.30
CA VAL A 187 13.05 11.56 -6.42
C VAL A 187 12.52 12.99 -6.41
N PRO A 188 11.19 13.25 -6.24
CA PRO A 188 10.70 14.60 -6.19
C PRO A 188 11.33 15.42 -5.04
N ASN A 189 11.39 14.83 -3.85
CA ASN A 189 12.01 15.45 -2.68
C ASN A 189 13.52 15.67 -2.86
N PHE A 190 14.22 14.75 -3.54
CA PHE A 190 15.62 14.91 -3.87
C PHE A 190 15.83 16.12 -4.80
N ILE A 191 15.02 16.25 -5.86
CA ILE A 191 15.09 17.38 -6.79
C ILE A 191 14.75 18.69 -6.07
N GLN A 192 13.72 18.68 -5.21
CA GLN A 192 13.37 19.82 -4.38
C GLN A 192 14.55 20.30 -3.52
N ASN A 193 15.21 19.39 -2.81
CA ASN A 193 16.17 19.74 -1.78
C ASN A 193 17.63 19.88 -2.30
N LYS A 194 17.98 19.20 -3.38
CA LYS A 194 19.37 19.10 -3.87
C LYS A 194 19.60 19.67 -5.25
N CYS A 195 18.52 19.83 -6.03
CA CYS A 195 18.64 20.37 -7.39
C CYS A 195 18.02 21.76 -7.55
N GLY A 196 17.92 22.53 -6.45
CA GLY A 196 17.56 23.94 -6.43
C GLY A 196 16.07 24.22 -6.43
N GLY A 197 15.24 23.25 -6.03
CA GLY A 197 13.84 23.43 -5.75
C GLY A 197 12.92 23.33 -6.97
N VAL A 198 11.71 22.94 -6.71
CA VAL A 198 10.59 22.85 -7.65
C VAL A 198 9.50 23.82 -7.21
N PHE A 199 9.27 23.89 -5.88
CA PHE A 199 8.30 24.77 -5.25
C PHE A 199 8.97 25.64 -4.18
N SER A 200 8.51 26.86 -4.03
CA SER A 200 9.00 27.81 -3.01
C SER A 200 8.58 27.40 -1.60
N THR A 201 7.45 26.74 -1.45
CA THR A 201 6.86 26.32 -0.17
C THR A 201 7.29 24.92 0.29
N GLY A 202 8.10 24.22 -0.50
CA GLY A 202 8.44 22.83 -0.28
C GLY A 202 7.58 21.87 -1.10
N LEU A 203 7.92 20.58 -1.04
CA LEU A 203 7.26 19.53 -1.80
C LEU A 203 6.99 18.34 -0.90
N ASN A 204 5.83 17.73 -1.06
CA ASN A 204 5.52 16.44 -0.49
C ASN A 204 5.02 15.49 -1.58
N THR A 205 5.34 14.20 -1.44
CA THR A 205 4.92 13.15 -2.35
C THR A 205 4.04 12.18 -1.58
N PHE A 206 2.86 11.85 -2.09
CA PHE A 206 2.02 10.83 -1.50
C PHE A 206 1.37 9.94 -2.56
N PHE A 207 0.95 8.76 -2.11
CA PHE A 207 0.37 7.71 -2.92
C PHE A 207 -1.04 7.41 -2.43
N GLN A 208 -2.02 7.41 -3.31
CA GLN A 208 -3.40 7.08 -2.98
C GLN A 208 -4.14 6.53 -4.21
N ASN A 209 -4.85 5.42 -4.04
CA ASN A 209 -5.67 4.80 -5.11
C ASN A 209 -4.88 4.60 -6.41
N ASN A 210 -3.71 3.97 -6.34
CA ASN A 210 -2.79 3.73 -7.47
C ASN A 210 -2.33 5.00 -8.21
N GLN A 211 -2.35 6.14 -7.53
CA GLN A 211 -1.89 7.42 -8.08
C GLN A 211 -0.83 8.06 -7.20
N ILE A 212 0.17 8.65 -7.83
CA ILE A 212 1.20 9.45 -7.15
C ILE A 212 0.83 10.93 -7.29
N TYR A 213 0.84 11.63 -6.19
CA TYR A 213 0.60 13.08 -6.11
C TYR A 213 1.87 13.79 -5.63
N ILE A 214 2.20 14.89 -6.30
CA ILE A 214 3.40 15.68 -6.07
C ILE A 214 3.06 17.17 -6.14
#